data_16a815ca681ce77f4883ccc09ea2252a
#
_entry.id   16a815ca681ce77f4883ccc09ea2252a
#
_cell.length_a   1.000
_cell.length_b   1.000
_cell.length_c   1.000
_cell.angle_alpha   90.00
_cell.angle_beta   90.00
_cell.angle_gamma   90.00
#
_symmetry.space_group_name_H-M   'P 1'
#
loop_
_entity.id
_entity.type
_entity.pdbx_description
1 polymer ?
#
loop_
_entity_poly.entity_id
_entity_poly.type
_entity_poly.pdbx_seq_one_letter_code
_entity_poly.pdbx_strand_id
1 'polypeptide(L)' 'MFSEDSEIVKSYALLIKNNRKTIDDVPDYKNLKEVVQNVLKA' A
#
# COMPACT_ATOMS: atom_id res chain seq x y z
N MET A 1 9.00 -2.71 10.41
CA MET A 1 7.62 -2.88 9.93
C MET A 1 7.11 -1.56 9.36
N PHE A 2 6.13 -1.62 8.51
CA PHE A 2 5.56 -0.43 7.88
C PHE A 2 4.36 0.06 8.67
N SER A 3 4.10 1.34 8.55
CA SER A 3 2.92 1.95 9.15
C SER A 3 2.17 2.73 8.07
N GLU A 4 0.97 3.19 8.42
CA GLU A 4 0.16 3.94 7.46
C GLU A 4 0.80 5.26 7.07
N ASP A 5 1.76 5.74 7.87
CA ASP A 5 2.49 6.98 7.59
C ASP A 5 3.77 6.75 6.79
N SER A 6 4.13 5.52 6.49
CA SER A 6 5.32 5.22 5.72
C SER A 6 5.21 5.80 4.31
N GLU A 7 6.30 6.40 3.84
CA GLU A 7 6.32 6.97 2.49
C GLU A 7 6.04 5.91 1.42
N ILE A 8 6.62 4.73 1.58
CA ILE A 8 6.43 3.66 0.61
C ILE A 8 4.97 3.21 0.60
N VAL A 9 4.32 3.16 1.76
CA VAL A 9 2.91 2.78 1.85
C VAL A 9 2.04 3.83 1.16
N LYS A 10 2.31 5.09 1.41
CA LYS A 10 1.56 6.18 0.77
C LYS A 10 1.72 6.14 -0.74
N SER A 11 2.93 5.88 -1.21
CA SER A 11 3.19 5.81 -2.65
C SER A 11 2.40 4.69 -3.30
N TYR A 12 2.42 3.51 -2.71
CA TYR A 12 1.66 2.38 -3.24
C TYR A 12 0.15 2.65 -3.21
N ALA A 13 -0.34 3.19 -2.11
CA ALA A 13 -1.76 3.49 -1.99
C ALA A 13 -2.20 4.47 -3.06
N LEU A 14 -1.41 5.49 -3.32
CA LEU A 14 -1.71 6.48 -4.35
C LEU A 14 -1.75 5.84 -5.74
N LEU A 15 -0.76 4.99 -6.04
CA LEU A 15 -0.71 4.32 -7.34
C LEU A 15 -1.91 3.41 -7.56
N ILE A 16 -2.31 2.70 -6.52
CA ILE A 16 -3.46 1.80 -6.62
C ILE A 16 -4.75 2.62 -6.76
N LYS A 17 -4.87 3.69 -6.00
CA LYS A 17 -6.04 4.55 -6.05
C LYS A 17 -6.24 5.15 -7.43
N ASN A 18 -5.13 5.41 -8.13
CA ASN A 18 -5.17 5.97 -9.48
C ASN A 18 -5.21 4.91 -10.57
N ASN A 19 -5.42 3.65 -10.20
CA ASN A 19 -5.49 2.52 -11.13
C ASN A 19 -4.21 2.29 -11.93
N ARG A 20 -3.09 2.71 -11.36
CA ARG A 20 -1.79 2.47 -12.01
C ARG A 20 -1.20 1.16 -11.61
N LYS A 21 -1.57 0.66 -10.44
CA LYS A 21 -1.14 -0.63 -9.92
C LYS A 21 -2.31 -1.28 -9.21
N THR A 22 -2.18 -2.57 -8.98
CA THR A 22 -3.18 -3.30 -8.19
C THR A 22 -2.53 -3.73 -6.88
N ILE A 23 -3.37 -4.17 -5.93
CA ILE A 23 -2.85 -4.63 -4.65
C ILE A 23 -1.92 -5.84 -4.84
N ASP A 24 -2.13 -6.61 -5.89
CA ASP A 24 -1.28 -7.76 -6.18
C ASP A 24 0.13 -7.34 -6.61
N ASP A 25 0.28 -6.11 -7.06
CA ASP A 25 1.60 -5.57 -7.44
C ASP A 25 2.42 -5.15 -6.23
N VAL A 26 1.79 -5.07 -5.06
CA VAL A 26 2.50 -4.70 -3.83
C VAL A 26 3.26 -5.90 -3.32
N PRO A 27 4.58 -5.77 -3.07
CA PRO A 27 5.35 -6.88 -2.51
C PRO A 27 4.80 -7.31 -1.16
N ASP A 28 4.73 -8.61 -0.94
CA ASP A 28 4.29 -9.16 0.34
C ASP A 28 5.49 -9.20 1.29
N TYR A 29 5.99 -8.02 1.62
CA TYR A 29 7.17 -7.86 2.46
C TYR A 29 6.73 -7.39 3.84
N LYS A 30 6.94 -8.25 4.83
CA LYS A 30 6.50 -7.99 6.20
C LYS A 30 5.00 -7.63 6.17
N ASN A 31 4.61 -6.46 6.66
CA ASN A 31 3.20 -6.06 6.68
C ASN A 31 2.85 -5.03 5.61
N LEU A 32 3.73 -4.86 4.62
CA LEU A 32 3.54 -3.81 3.62
C LEU A 32 2.19 -3.91 2.91
N LYS A 33 1.88 -5.09 2.40
CA LYS A 33 0.64 -5.30 1.65
C LYS A 33 -0.58 -5.04 2.54
N GLU A 34 -0.53 -5.53 3.77
CA GLU A 34 -1.62 -5.35 4.72
C GLU A 34 -1.84 -3.87 5.04
N VAL A 35 -0.75 -3.14 5.29
CA VAL A 35 -0.85 -1.73 5.64
C VAL A 35 -1.40 -0.92 4.47
N VAL A 36 -0.95 -1.23 3.24
CA VAL A 36 -1.46 -0.57 2.05
C VAL A 36 -2.97 -0.81 1.91
N GLN A 37 -3.42 -2.04 2.14
CA GLN A 37 -4.85 -2.34 2.10
C GLN A 37 -5.62 -1.55 3.15
N ASN A 38 -5.05 -1.40 4.35
CA ASN A 38 -5.70 -0.64 5.41
C ASN A 38 -5.85 0.83 5.04
N VAL A 39 -4.83 1.40 4.42
CA VAL A 39 -4.89 2.78 3.95
C VAL A 39 -5.98 2.94 2.90
N LEU A 40 -6.09 1.98 2.00
CA LEU A 40 -7.08 2.04 0.93
C LEU A 40 -8.51 1.91 1.43
N LYS A 41 -8.69 1.22 2.56
CA LYS A 41 -10.02 1.06 3.15
C LYS A 41 -10.47 2.29 3.93
N ALA A 42 -9.53 3.08 4.38
CA ALA A 42 -9.84 4.23 5.23
C ALA A 42 -10.59 5.34 4.48
#